data_49bf9f967fb5b9bd3862b636a122e95d
#
_entry.id   49bf9f967fb5b9bd3862b636a122e95d
#
_cell.length_a   1.000
_cell.length_b   1.000
_cell.length_c   1.000
_cell.angle_alpha   90.00
_cell.angle_beta   90.00
_cell.angle_gamma   90.00
#
_symmetry.space_group_name_H-M   'P 1'
#
loop_
_entity.id
_entity.type
_entity.pdbx_description
1 polymer ?
#
loop_
_entity_poly.entity_id
_entity_poly.type
_entity_poly.pdbx_seq_one_letter_code
_entity_poly.pdbx_strand_id
1 'polypeptide(L)'
;IDKYFNLVLVHTGQNYDYNLNGIFFKDLELDDAEIYMDAVGKDLGETMGNIIAKSYQLMVEIKPDAVLVLGDTNSCLSVIGAKRLHIPIFHMEAGNRCKDECLPEETNRRIVDIISDVNLAYSEHARRYLADCGLPKERTYVTGSPMAEVLRANFEKIKGSNVHEKLGLEKRK
;
A
#
# COMPACT_ATOMS: atom_id res chain seq x y z
N ILE A 1 -2.13 -0.41 -13.77
CA ILE A 1 -2.28 1.07 -13.66
C ILE A 1 -1.58 1.74 -14.84
N ASP A 2 -0.32 1.46 -15.09
CA ASP A 2 0.54 2.00 -16.16
C ASP A 2 -0.09 1.99 -17.55
N LYS A 3 -0.90 0.96 -17.85
CA LYS A 3 -1.65 0.87 -19.11
C LYS A 3 -2.63 2.02 -19.35
N TYR A 4 -3.12 2.67 -18.28
CA TYR A 4 -4.19 3.67 -18.34
C TYR A 4 -3.79 5.05 -17.83
N PHE A 5 -2.68 5.12 -17.09
CA PHE A 5 -2.21 6.32 -16.43
C PHE A 5 -0.71 6.50 -16.66
N ASN A 6 -0.25 7.72 -16.62
CA ASN A 6 1.18 8.01 -16.51
C ASN A 6 1.59 7.77 -15.06
N LEU A 7 2.09 6.56 -14.79
CA LEU A 7 2.44 6.12 -13.44
C LEU A 7 3.86 6.57 -13.07
N VAL A 8 3.99 7.20 -11.93
CA VAL A 8 5.29 7.41 -11.26
C VAL A 8 5.31 6.55 -10.00
N LEU A 9 6.09 5.47 -10.03
CA LEU A 9 6.23 4.56 -8.90
C LEU A 9 7.32 5.06 -7.95
N VAL A 10 6.91 5.34 -6.70
CA VAL A 10 7.80 5.89 -5.67
C VAL A 10 7.98 4.89 -4.54
N HIS A 11 9.23 4.56 -4.22
CA HIS A 11 9.61 3.72 -3.10
C HIS A 11 10.18 4.56 -1.95
N THR A 12 9.62 4.42 -0.74
CA THR A 12 10.04 5.23 0.42
C THR A 12 11.38 4.80 1.03
N GLY A 13 11.86 3.61 0.71
CA GLY A 13 13.13 3.08 1.21
C GLY A 13 13.02 2.31 2.53
N GLN A 14 11.82 2.10 3.09
CA GLN A 14 11.68 1.39 4.38
C GLN A 14 12.19 -0.06 4.34
N ASN A 15 11.97 -0.75 3.23
CA ASN A 15 12.43 -2.11 3.00
C ASN A 15 13.57 -2.10 2.00
N TYR A 16 14.80 -2.02 2.47
CA TYR A 16 16.01 -2.01 1.66
C TYR A 16 16.64 -3.40 1.48
N ASP A 17 16.22 -4.40 2.28
CA ASP A 17 16.66 -5.79 2.09
C ASP A 17 16.08 -6.33 0.79
N TYR A 18 16.95 -6.91 -0.06
CA TYR A 18 16.54 -7.49 -1.34
C TYR A 18 15.41 -8.52 -1.20
N ASN A 19 15.42 -9.32 -0.13
CA ASN A 19 14.39 -10.33 0.13
C ASN A 19 13.04 -9.73 0.55
N LEU A 20 13.01 -8.45 0.92
CA LEU A 20 11.79 -7.72 1.31
C LEU A 20 11.36 -6.70 0.28
N ASN A 21 12.14 -6.51 -0.77
CA ASN A 21 11.88 -5.50 -1.80
C ASN A 21 12.19 -6.03 -3.20
N GLY A 22 13.45 -6.05 -3.61
CA GLY A 22 13.87 -6.32 -4.99
C GLY A 22 13.43 -7.68 -5.52
N ILE A 23 13.32 -8.71 -4.67
CA ILE A 23 12.84 -10.03 -5.07
C ILE A 23 11.40 -9.97 -5.61
N PHE A 24 10.54 -9.13 -5.05
CA PHE A 24 9.15 -9.02 -5.49
C PHE A 24 9.04 -8.32 -6.84
N PHE A 25 9.84 -7.30 -7.10
CA PHE A 25 9.89 -6.67 -8.42
C PHE A 25 10.30 -7.68 -9.49
N LYS A 26 11.35 -8.46 -9.22
CA LYS A 26 11.83 -9.49 -10.13
C LYS A 26 10.84 -10.64 -10.33
N ASP A 27 10.30 -11.22 -9.25
CA ASP A 27 9.47 -12.42 -9.33
C ASP A 27 8.07 -12.13 -9.90
N LEU A 28 7.57 -10.92 -9.72
CA LEU A 28 6.31 -10.45 -10.28
C LEU A 28 6.48 -9.76 -11.64
N GLU A 29 7.70 -9.70 -12.16
CA GLU A 29 8.02 -9.07 -13.45
C GLU A 29 7.54 -7.61 -13.52
N LEU A 30 7.76 -6.87 -12.42
CA LEU A 30 7.40 -5.46 -12.30
C LEU A 30 8.61 -4.60 -12.71
N ASP A 31 8.30 -3.43 -13.25
CA ASP A 31 9.31 -2.40 -13.45
C ASP A 31 9.83 -1.88 -12.11
N ASP A 32 11.09 -1.49 -12.06
CA ASP A 32 11.68 -0.89 -10.87
C ASP A 32 10.97 0.43 -10.51
N ALA A 33 11.01 0.78 -9.22
CA ALA A 33 10.53 2.09 -8.81
C ALA A 33 11.34 3.19 -9.51
N GLU A 34 10.64 4.17 -10.07
CA GLU A 34 11.29 5.29 -10.75
C GLU A 34 12.04 6.19 -9.77
N ILE A 35 11.52 6.31 -8.55
CA ILE A 35 12.06 7.19 -7.53
C ILE A 35 12.21 6.44 -6.21
N TYR A 36 13.43 6.44 -5.68
CA TYR A 36 13.73 5.97 -4.33
C TYR A 36 13.95 7.18 -3.41
N MET A 37 13.11 7.32 -2.39
CA MET A 37 13.14 8.49 -1.50
C MET A 37 14.19 8.41 -0.39
N ASP A 38 14.69 7.20 -0.06
CA ASP A 38 15.62 6.96 1.06
C ASP A 38 15.17 7.67 2.34
N ALA A 39 13.93 7.40 2.75
CA ALA A 39 13.30 8.10 3.86
C ALA A 39 13.66 7.51 5.24
N VAL A 40 14.42 6.41 5.29
CA VAL A 40 14.81 5.81 6.56
C VAL A 40 15.66 6.79 7.36
N GLY A 41 15.26 7.02 8.61
CA GLY A 41 15.99 7.81 9.59
C GLY A 41 16.64 6.93 10.65
N LYS A 42 17.27 7.56 11.65
CA LYS A 42 17.91 6.88 12.79
C LYS A 42 16.90 6.17 13.72
N ASP A 43 15.66 6.62 13.70
CA ASP A 43 14.55 6.06 14.48
C ASP A 43 13.22 6.16 13.69
N LEU A 44 12.17 5.61 14.27
CA LEU A 44 10.85 5.60 13.67
C LEU A 44 10.29 7.02 13.45
N GLY A 45 10.49 7.91 14.42
CA GLY A 45 9.99 9.29 14.33
C GLY A 45 10.64 10.05 13.19
N GLU A 46 11.96 9.92 13.03
CA GLU A 46 12.69 10.53 11.91
C GLU A 46 12.27 9.93 10.57
N THR A 47 12.07 8.62 10.51
CA THR A 47 11.59 7.94 9.30
C THR A 47 10.22 8.46 8.89
N MET A 48 9.27 8.54 9.81
CA MET A 48 7.94 9.09 9.54
C MET A 48 8.00 10.55 9.08
N GLY A 49 8.80 11.37 9.77
CA GLY A 49 9.03 12.76 9.40
C GLY A 49 9.62 12.92 8.00
N ASN A 50 10.62 12.09 7.67
CA ASN A 50 11.26 12.09 6.36
C ASN A 50 10.29 11.67 5.25
N ILE A 51 9.43 10.67 5.49
CA ILE A 51 8.40 10.26 4.52
C ILE A 51 7.49 11.44 4.20
N ILE A 52 6.97 12.12 5.21
CA ILE A 52 6.08 13.27 5.03
C ILE A 52 6.80 14.42 4.30
N ALA A 53 8.00 14.77 4.74
CA ALA A 53 8.75 15.91 4.19
C ALA A 53 9.17 15.66 2.74
N LYS A 54 9.79 14.51 2.47
CA LYS A 54 10.30 14.17 1.13
C LYS A 54 9.17 13.95 0.13
N SER A 55 8.08 13.28 0.55
CA SER A 55 6.92 13.10 -0.33
C SER A 55 6.24 14.43 -0.66
N TYR A 56 6.16 15.37 0.29
CA TYR A 56 5.63 16.70 0.02
C TYR A 56 6.46 17.43 -1.05
N GLN A 57 7.80 17.44 -0.90
CA GLN A 57 8.71 18.07 -1.87
C GLN A 57 8.57 17.44 -3.25
N LEU A 58 8.57 16.10 -3.30
CA LEU A 58 8.41 15.34 -4.55
C LEU A 58 7.09 15.68 -5.26
N MET A 59 5.98 15.76 -4.52
CA MET A 59 4.70 16.13 -5.09
C MET A 59 4.63 17.59 -5.58
N VAL A 60 5.36 18.50 -4.97
CA VAL A 60 5.51 19.88 -5.47
C VAL A 60 6.24 19.92 -6.82
N GLU A 61 7.24 19.06 -6.99
CA GLU A 61 8.03 18.96 -8.23
C GLU A 61 7.24 18.25 -9.35
N ILE A 62 6.69 17.08 -9.07
CA ILE A 62 5.99 16.24 -10.07
C ILE A 62 4.61 16.80 -10.41
N LYS A 63 3.90 17.36 -9.43
CA LYS A 63 2.52 17.85 -9.55
C LYS A 63 1.56 16.76 -10.05
N PRO A 64 1.46 15.62 -9.36
CA PRO A 64 0.60 14.54 -9.82
C PRO A 64 -0.87 14.92 -9.75
N ASP A 65 -1.68 14.40 -10.67
CA ASP A 65 -3.13 14.59 -10.70
C ASP A 65 -3.82 13.83 -9.55
N ALA A 66 -3.21 12.74 -9.06
CA ALA A 66 -3.71 11.96 -7.95
C ALA A 66 -2.57 11.17 -7.28
N VAL A 67 -2.80 10.78 -6.02
CA VAL A 67 -1.92 9.88 -5.27
C VAL A 67 -2.69 8.62 -4.92
N LEU A 68 -2.10 7.47 -5.21
CA LEU A 68 -2.60 6.15 -4.83
C LEU A 68 -1.67 5.55 -3.78
N VAL A 69 -2.24 5.13 -2.66
CA VAL A 69 -1.52 4.40 -1.61
C VAL A 69 -2.20 3.07 -1.32
N LEU A 70 -1.40 2.09 -0.93
CA LEU A 70 -1.88 0.76 -0.55
C LEU A 70 -1.55 0.48 0.91
N GLY A 71 -2.55 0.10 1.68
CA GLY A 71 -2.39 -0.39 3.04
C GLY A 71 -1.97 0.71 4.03
N ASP A 72 -1.12 0.32 4.98
CA ASP A 72 -0.97 1.00 6.26
C ASP A 72 0.48 1.08 6.76
N THR A 73 1.45 0.73 5.95
CA THR A 73 2.86 0.96 6.30
C THR A 73 3.14 2.45 6.44
N ASN A 74 4.25 2.83 7.06
CA ASN A 74 4.56 4.26 7.24
C ASN A 74 4.60 5.05 5.91
N SER A 75 4.81 4.38 4.77
CA SER A 75 4.74 4.99 3.44
C SER A 75 3.41 5.69 3.16
N CYS A 76 2.30 5.19 3.74
CA CYS A 76 0.99 5.79 3.58
C CYS A 76 0.90 7.21 4.18
N LEU A 77 1.79 7.58 5.10
CA LEU A 77 1.83 8.93 5.70
C LEU A 77 2.18 10.02 4.69
N SER A 78 2.67 9.65 3.50
CA SER A 78 2.85 10.56 2.36
C SER A 78 1.56 11.30 2.00
N VAL A 79 0.38 10.73 2.28
CA VAL A 79 -0.93 11.34 2.02
C VAL A 79 -1.16 12.63 2.80
N ILE A 80 -0.45 12.85 3.91
CA ILE A 80 -0.52 14.12 4.65
C ILE A 80 -0.03 15.26 3.76
N GLY A 81 1.08 15.04 3.06
CA GLY A 81 1.60 16.00 2.08
C GLY A 81 0.64 16.22 0.92
N ALA A 82 0.11 15.16 0.34
CA ALA A 82 -0.87 15.22 -0.75
C ALA A 82 -2.11 16.03 -0.35
N LYS A 83 -2.65 15.78 0.84
CA LYS A 83 -3.83 16.52 1.33
C LYS A 83 -3.56 18.01 1.47
N ARG A 84 -2.38 18.41 1.94
CA ARG A 84 -1.98 19.82 2.06
C ARG A 84 -1.79 20.51 0.72
N LEU A 85 -1.44 19.75 -0.31
CA LEU A 85 -1.29 20.22 -1.69
C LEU A 85 -2.60 20.14 -2.49
N HIS A 86 -3.71 19.71 -1.88
CA HIS A 86 -5.01 19.50 -2.55
C HIS A 86 -4.98 18.47 -3.69
N ILE A 87 -4.07 17.50 -3.61
CA ILE A 87 -3.99 16.40 -4.56
C ILE A 87 -4.96 15.31 -4.12
N PRO A 88 -5.85 14.82 -5.00
CA PRO A 88 -6.78 13.74 -4.72
C PRO A 88 -6.06 12.47 -4.26
N ILE A 89 -6.57 11.85 -3.18
CA ILE A 89 -5.97 10.68 -2.55
C ILE A 89 -6.89 9.48 -2.69
N PHE A 90 -6.36 8.39 -3.23
CA PHE A 90 -7.00 7.09 -3.33
C PHE A 90 -6.30 6.11 -2.40
N HIS A 91 -7.05 5.50 -1.49
CA HIS A 91 -6.51 4.54 -0.52
C HIS A 91 -7.05 3.14 -0.79
N MET A 92 -6.18 2.22 -1.22
CA MET A 92 -6.49 0.80 -1.34
C MET A 92 -6.30 0.09 0.01
N GLU A 93 -7.06 -0.99 0.23
CA GLU A 93 -7.11 -1.73 1.49
C GLU A 93 -7.76 -0.94 2.64
N ALA A 94 -8.56 0.04 2.29
CA ALA A 94 -9.23 0.92 3.24
C ALA A 94 -10.23 0.18 4.13
N GLY A 95 -10.38 0.65 5.37
CA GLY A 95 -11.38 0.15 6.31
C GLY A 95 -11.03 -1.14 7.04
N ASN A 96 -9.85 -1.71 6.84
CA ASN A 96 -9.35 -2.80 7.67
C ASN A 96 -9.12 -2.29 9.10
N ARG A 97 -9.37 -3.14 10.08
CA ARG A 97 -9.17 -2.80 11.50
C ARG A 97 -8.53 -3.95 12.25
N CYS A 98 -7.71 -3.59 13.22
CA CYS A 98 -7.19 -4.49 14.22
C CYS A 98 -7.81 -4.16 15.59
N LYS A 99 -8.05 -5.18 16.42
CA LYS A 99 -8.51 -4.97 17.80
C LYS A 99 -7.38 -4.52 18.74
N ASP A 100 -6.13 -4.78 18.34
CA ASP A 100 -4.95 -4.31 19.06
C ASP A 100 -4.58 -2.92 18.58
N GLU A 101 -4.91 -1.93 19.39
CA GLU A 101 -4.60 -0.52 19.10
C GLU A 101 -3.11 -0.17 19.30
N CYS A 102 -2.33 -1.07 19.90
CA CYS A 102 -0.87 -0.91 20.02
C CYS A 102 -0.14 -1.20 18.70
N LEU A 103 -0.83 -1.78 17.72
CA LEU A 103 -0.25 -2.04 16.41
C LEU A 103 -0.02 -0.72 15.66
N PRO A 104 1.23 -0.42 15.25
CA PRO A 104 1.54 0.84 14.55
C PRO A 104 0.70 1.06 13.30
N GLU A 105 0.44 -0.01 12.56
CA GLU A 105 -0.36 0.00 11.34
C GLU A 105 -1.81 0.43 11.58
N GLU A 106 -2.37 0.14 12.75
CA GLU A 106 -3.74 0.55 13.08
C GLU A 106 -3.86 2.08 13.18
N THR A 107 -2.84 2.75 13.72
CA THR A 107 -2.76 4.21 13.74
C THR A 107 -2.69 4.77 12.32
N ASN A 108 -1.81 4.22 11.49
CA ASN A 108 -1.63 4.64 10.11
C ASN A 108 -2.91 4.48 9.30
N ARG A 109 -3.60 3.34 9.42
CA ARG A 109 -4.89 3.07 8.75
C ARG A 109 -5.92 4.14 9.06
N ARG A 110 -6.10 4.44 10.34
CA ARG A 110 -7.10 5.43 10.76
C ARG A 110 -6.79 6.80 10.18
N ILE A 111 -5.54 7.20 10.17
CA ILE A 111 -5.12 8.48 9.58
C ILE A 111 -5.46 8.49 8.09
N VAL A 112 -5.00 7.50 7.37
CA VAL A 112 -5.13 7.44 5.90
C VAL A 112 -6.59 7.31 5.46
N ASP A 113 -7.39 6.48 6.13
CA ASP A 113 -8.81 6.33 5.83
C ASP A 113 -9.57 7.67 5.94
N ILE A 114 -9.28 8.43 7.00
CA ILE A 114 -10.01 9.66 7.28
C ILE A 114 -9.67 10.78 6.28
N ILE A 115 -8.40 10.89 5.89
CA ILE A 115 -7.97 12.01 5.05
C ILE A 115 -8.01 11.71 3.57
N SER A 116 -8.20 10.45 3.17
CA SER A 116 -8.35 10.06 1.75
C SER A 116 -9.66 10.57 1.17
N ASP A 117 -9.61 10.93 -0.11
CA ASP A 117 -10.78 11.42 -0.84
C ASP A 117 -11.63 10.24 -1.36
N VAL A 118 -10.99 9.11 -1.68
CA VAL A 118 -11.64 7.88 -2.12
C VAL A 118 -11.02 6.69 -1.38
N ASN A 119 -11.88 5.88 -0.76
CA ASN A 119 -11.51 4.65 -0.07
C ASN A 119 -11.91 3.42 -0.90
N LEU A 120 -10.95 2.56 -1.22
CA LEU A 120 -11.10 1.32 -1.97
C LEU A 120 -11.00 0.13 -1.01
N ALA A 121 -12.16 -0.30 -0.51
CA ALA A 121 -12.24 -1.35 0.50
C ALA A 121 -12.21 -2.75 -0.13
N TYR A 122 -11.60 -3.71 0.56
CA TYR A 122 -11.57 -5.11 0.08
C TYR A 122 -12.84 -5.89 0.34
N SER A 123 -13.68 -5.42 1.24
CA SER A 123 -14.91 -6.11 1.62
C SER A 123 -16.03 -5.14 2.00
N GLU A 124 -17.24 -5.62 1.93
CA GLU A 124 -18.41 -4.91 2.41
C GLU A 124 -18.35 -4.65 3.92
N HIS A 125 -17.65 -5.51 4.68
CA HIS A 125 -17.41 -5.31 6.10
C HIS A 125 -16.53 -4.07 6.34
N ALA A 126 -15.43 -3.94 5.60
CA ALA A 126 -14.54 -2.77 5.68
C ALA A 126 -15.30 -1.49 5.30
N ARG A 127 -16.11 -1.54 4.23
CA ARG A 127 -16.94 -0.39 3.83
C ARG A 127 -17.92 0.06 4.93
N ARG A 128 -18.56 -0.88 5.62
CA ARG A 128 -19.45 -0.56 6.76
C ARG A 128 -18.67 0.10 7.89
N TYR A 129 -17.48 -0.40 8.18
CA TYR A 129 -16.61 0.18 9.20
C TYR A 129 -16.29 1.65 8.92
N LEU A 130 -15.97 1.97 7.66
CA LEU A 130 -15.71 3.36 7.24
C LEU A 130 -16.97 4.24 7.39
N ALA A 131 -18.13 3.71 7.02
CA ALA A 131 -19.39 4.42 7.19
C ALA A 131 -19.72 4.69 8.68
N ASP A 132 -19.45 3.74 9.56
CA ASP A 132 -19.63 3.89 11.02
C ASP A 132 -18.64 4.92 11.60
N CYS A 133 -17.49 5.13 10.97
CA CYS A 133 -16.57 6.23 11.30
C CYS A 133 -17.02 7.59 10.74
N GLY A 134 -18.18 7.67 10.10
CA GLY A 134 -18.73 8.91 9.55
C GLY A 134 -18.21 9.31 8.17
N LEU A 135 -17.49 8.39 7.47
CA LEU A 135 -17.02 8.69 6.13
C LEU A 135 -18.13 8.56 5.09
N PRO A 136 -18.16 9.44 4.07
CA PRO A 136 -19.18 9.44 3.04
C PRO A 136 -19.22 8.11 2.26
N LYS A 137 -20.40 7.50 2.17
CA LYS A 137 -20.58 6.22 1.46
C LYS A 137 -20.27 6.33 -0.03
N GLU A 138 -20.49 7.50 -0.60
CA GLU A 138 -20.25 7.82 -2.01
C GLU A 138 -18.78 7.81 -2.39
N ARG A 139 -17.89 7.88 -1.41
CA ARG A 139 -16.43 7.88 -1.58
C ARG A 139 -15.78 6.57 -1.20
N THR A 140 -16.59 5.52 -0.92
CA THR A 140 -16.09 4.21 -0.52
C THR A 140 -16.60 3.15 -1.49
N TYR A 141 -15.69 2.51 -2.20
CA TYR A 141 -15.96 1.48 -3.20
C TYR A 141 -15.43 0.14 -2.74
N VAL A 142 -16.19 -0.93 -2.90
CA VAL A 142 -15.72 -2.30 -2.64
C VAL A 142 -15.12 -2.84 -3.92
N THR A 143 -13.80 -2.95 -3.94
CA THR A 143 -13.04 -3.43 -5.10
C THR A 143 -12.66 -4.90 -5.02
N GLY A 144 -12.74 -5.49 -3.82
CA GLY A 144 -12.17 -6.80 -3.55
C GLY A 144 -10.65 -6.74 -3.33
N SER A 145 -10.09 -7.85 -2.86
CA SER A 145 -8.63 -7.99 -2.70
C SER A 145 -7.98 -8.43 -4.02
N PRO A 146 -6.85 -7.84 -4.43
CA PRO A 146 -6.11 -8.27 -5.62
C PRO A 146 -5.47 -9.65 -5.48
N MET A 147 -5.43 -10.20 -4.26
CA MET A 147 -4.77 -11.49 -3.99
C MET A 147 -5.31 -12.63 -4.86
N ALA A 148 -6.61 -12.65 -5.14
CA ALA A 148 -7.20 -13.68 -5.98
C ALA A 148 -6.70 -13.61 -7.43
N GLU A 149 -6.47 -12.41 -7.95
CA GLU A 149 -5.92 -12.19 -9.30
C GLU A 149 -4.45 -12.60 -9.33
N VAL A 150 -3.67 -12.21 -8.33
CA VAL A 150 -2.25 -12.58 -8.20
C VAL A 150 -2.07 -14.09 -8.14
N LEU A 151 -2.89 -14.78 -7.34
CA LEU A 151 -2.85 -16.25 -7.25
C LEU A 151 -3.23 -16.92 -8.58
N ARG A 152 -4.24 -16.42 -9.27
CA ARG A 152 -4.64 -16.95 -10.58
C ARG A 152 -3.56 -16.74 -11.63
N ALA A 153 -2.98 -15.55 -11.70
CA ALA A 153 -1.89 -15.24 -12.65
C ALA A 153 -0.65 -16.12 -12.44
N ASN A 154 -0.37 -16.50 -11.20
CA ASN A 154 0.78 -17.35 -10.86
C ASN A 154 0.42 -18.84 -10.66
N PHE A 155 -0.79 -19.28 -11.01
CA PHE A 155 -1.28 -20.61 -10.68
C PHE A 155 -0.43 -21.74 -11.25
N GLU A 156 0.06 -21.62 -12.49
CA GLU A 156 0.93 -22.64 -13.10
C GLU A 156 2.33 -22.64 -12.45
N LYS A 157 2.87 -21.49 -12.07
CA LYS A 157 4.13 -21.40 -11.29
C LYS A 157 3.95 -22.07 -9.91
N ILE A 158 2.80 -21.87 -9.25
CA ILE A 158 2.48 -22.49 -7.96
C ILE A 158 2.37 -24.01 -8.08
N LYS A 159 1.66 -24.51 -9.10
CA LYS A 159 1.54 -25.96 -9.35
C LYS A 159 2.86 -26.65 -9.64
N GLY A 160 3.74 -26.00 -10.40
CA GLY A 160 5.06 -26.49 -10.74
C GLY A 160 6.08 -26.39 -9.60
N SER A 161 5.74 -25.76 -8.48
CA SER A 161 6.65 -25.55 -7.35
C SER A 161 6.87 -26.87 -6.60
N ASN A 162 8.13 -27.17 -6.30
CA ASN A 162 8.55 -28.30 -5.48
C ASN A 162 8.94 -27.89 -4.04
N VAL A 163 8.50 -26.72 -3.61
CA VAL A 163 8.86 -26.17 -2.29
C VAL A 163 8.45 -27.10 -1.13
N HIS A 164 7.30 -27.78 -1.26
CA HIS A 164 6.84 -28.74 -0.27
C HIS A 164 7.80 -29.92 -0.12
N GLU A 165 8.36 -30.44 -1.22
CA GLU A 165 9.37 -31.51 -1.20
C GLU A 165 10.69 -31.01 -0.58
N LYS A 166 11.13 -29.82 -0.96
CA LYS A 166 12.35 -29.19 -0.39
C LYS A 166 12.25 -28.98 1.12
N LEU A 167 11.05 -28.70 1.62
CA LEU A 167 10.79 -28.52 3.05
C LEU A 167 10.41 -29.82 3.78
N GLY A 168 10.39 -30.97 3.09
CA GLY A 168 10.01 -32.26 3.68
C GLY A 168 8.55 -32.32 4.12
N LEU A 169 7.67 -31.53 3.50
CA LEU A 169 6.25 -31.49 3.84
C LEU A 169 5.48 -32.57 3.05
N GLU A 170 4.76 -33.42 3.76
CA GLU A 170 3.88 -34.40 3.14
C GLU A 170 2.51 -33.78 2.81
N LYS A 171 1.95 -34.15 1.66
CA LYS A 171 0.56 -33.78 1.35
C LYS A 171 -0.36 -34.44 2.36
N ARG A 172 -1.14 -33.66 3.08
CA ARG A 172 -2.25 -34.20 3.86
C ARG A 172 -3.26 -34.89 2.91
N LYS A 173 -3.64 -36.11 3.28
CA LYS A 173 -4.74 -36.84 2.61
C LYS A 173 -6.08 -36.22 2.92
#